data_bb0f2666d4778bd435d748d5219269e8
#
_entry.id   bb0f2666d4778bd435d748d5219269e8
#
_cell.length_a   1.000
_cell.length_b   1.000
_cell.length_c   1.000
_cell.angle_alpha   90.00
_cell.angle_beta   90.00
_cell.angle_gamma   90.00
#
_symmetry.space_group_name_H-M   'P 1'
#
loop_
_entity.id
_entity.type
_entity.pdbx_description
1 polymer ?
#
loop_
_entity_poly.entity_id
_entity_poly.type
_entity_poly.pdbx_seq_one_letter_code
_entity_poly.pdbx_strand_id
1 'polypeptide(L)'
;GVVNRDIIRVITPGTVIDSACLDDRRGNFLCGIFLDGQNAGAAFCDMTTGHTHVTAFSGDDRAEHLYNELSRFSPAEAVLSAGAYDNGELVEYLRDKLSCAVERGENRFELKACEKAIRAQFGEERFASLPRNNPAASLALGALLSYLHETQKTDLSYIKDLEYYEQGRFMELDLSARRNLELTETIRAKEKRGSLLW
;
A
#
# COMPACT_ATOMS: atom_id res chain seq x y z
N GLY A 1 1.36 44.16 -4.10
CA GLY A 1 0.72 43.00 -4.67
C GLY A 1 0.66 41.90 -3.65
N VAL A 2 -0.51 41.35 -3.37
CA VAL A 2 -0.69 40.19 -2.47
C VAL A 2 -0.16 38.97 -3.22
N VAL A 3 0.88 38.36 -2.73
CA VAL A 3 1.40 37.08 -3.28
C VAL A 3 0.48 35.97 -2.80
N ASN A 4 -0.31 35.39 -3.68
CA ASN A 4 -1.07 34.19 -3.40
C ASN A 4 -0.05 33.04 -3.13
N ARG A 5 0.03 32.58 -1.92
CA ARG A 5 0.80 31.39 -1.55
C ARG A 5 -0.15 30.20 -1.56
N ASP A 6 0.02 29.32 -2.52
CA ASP A 6 -0.71 28.06 -2.59
C ASP A 6 0.23 26.89 -2.24
N ILE A 7 -0.31 25.86 -1.60
CA ILE A 7 0.46 24.64 -1.33
C ILE A 7 0.56 23.87 -2.66
N ILE A 8 1.78 23.76 -3.18
CA ILE A 8 2.03 23.09 -4.46
C ILE A 8 2.08 21.55 -4.26
N ARG A 9 2.62 21.09 -3.13
CA ARG A 9 2.79 19.67 -2.84
C ARG A 9 2.97 19.47 -1.34
N VAL A 10 2.36 18.38 -0.81
CA VAL A 10 2.66 17.86 0.52
C VAL A 10 3.62 16.68 0.33
N ILE A 11 4.80 16.76 0.92
CA ILE A 11 5.78 15.66 0.88
C ILE A 11 5.58 14.82 2.13
N THR A 12 5.25 13.55 1.94
CA THR A 12 5.15 12.54 2.98
C THR A 12 6.24 11.48 2.77
N PRO A 13 6.58 10.64 3.75
CA PRO A 13 7.63 9.61 3.61
C PRO A 13 7.46 8.72 2.39
N GLY A 14 6.23 8.35 2.03
CA GLY A 14 5.95 7.49 0.88
C GLY A 14 5.83 8.23 -0.45
N THR A 15 5.74 9.56 -0.45
CA THR A 15 5.59 10.37 -1.67
C THR A 15 6.88 11.05 -2.12
N VAL A 16 8.02 10.71 -1.52
CA VAL A 16 9.33 11.19 -1.93
C VAL A 16 9.73 10.52 -3.25
N ILE A 17 9.82 11.31 -4.32
CA ILE A 17 10.25 10.85 -5.66
C ILE A 17 11.69 11.32 -5.96
N ASP A 18 12.25 12.20 -5.12
CA ASP A 18 13.59 12.71 -5.32
C ASP A 18 14.62 11.60 -5.01
N SER A 19 15.41 11.22 -6.00
CA SER A 19 16.43 10.17 -5.90
C SER A 19 17.47 10.41 -4.80
N ALA A 20 17.66 11.67 -4.39
CA ALA A 20 18.56 12.02 -3.30
C ALA A 20 18.01 11.68 -1.91
N CYS A 21 16.70 11.43 -1.81
CA CYS A 21 16.00 11.13 -0.55
C CYS A 21 15.44 9.69 -0.51
N LEU A 22 15.53 8.94 -1.60
CA LEU A 22 15.12 7.54 -1.66
C LEU A 22 16.19 6.68 -0.97
N ASP A 23 15.76 5.88 0.01
CA ASP A 23 16.56 4.78 0.49
C ASP A 23 16.50 3.67 -0.57
N ASP A 24 17.60 3.43 -1.30
CA ASP A 24 17.71 2.41 -2.35
C ASP A 24 17.36 0.99 -1.86
N ARG A 25 17.21 0.80 -0.55
CA ARG A 25 16.90 -0.48 0.10
C ARG A 25 15.42 -0.73 0.33
N ARG A 26 14.56 0.30 0.17
CA ARG A 26 13.10 0.18 0.39
C ARG A 26 12.36 0.51 -0.89
N GLY A 27 11.43 -0.36 -1.27
CA GLY A 27 10.44 -0.02 -2.28
C GLY A 27 9.66 1.23 -1.85
N ASN A 28 9.40 2.16 -2.75
CA ASN A 28 8.64 3.38 -2.47
C ASN A 28 7.13 3.10 -2.59
N PHE A 29 6.66 2.13 -1.78
CA PHE A 29 5.24 1.77 -1.76
C PHE A 29 4.45 2.63 -0.79
N LEU A 30 3.33 3.18 -1.28
CA LEU A 30 2.24 3.63 -0.42
C LEU A 30 1.18 2.54 -0.35
N CYS A 31 0.55 2.42 0.82
CA CYS A 31 -0.44 1.38 1.08
C CYS A 31 -1.76 1.97 1.57
N GLY A 32 -2.88 1.45 1.06
CA GLY A 32 -4.21 1.61 1.65
C GLY A 32 -4.62 0.32 2.34
N ILE A 33 -5.09 0.38 3.57
CA ILE A 33 -5.48 -0.80 4.36
C ILE A 33 -6.90 -0.64 4.88
N PHE A 34 -7.76 -1.58 4.51
CA PHE A 34 -9.08 -1.76 5.09
C PHE A 34 -9.10 -3.02 5.95
N LEU A 35 -9.66 -2.92 7.15
CA LEU A 35 -9.86 -4.05 8.04
C LEU A 35 -11.18 -3.89 8.79
N ASP A 36 -11.98 -4.95 8.78
CA ASP A 36 -13.18 -5.08 9.62
C ASP A 36 -13.23 -6.45 10.30
N GLY A 37 -14.38 -6.77 10.93
CA GLY A 37 -14.57 -8.04 11.65
C GLY A 37 -14.46 -9.29 10.76
N GLN A 38 -14.61 -9.19 9.44
CA GLN A 38 -14.68 -10.34 8.52
C GLN A 38 -13.76 -10.23 7.31
N ASN A 39 -13.37 -9.02 6.90
CA ASN A 39 -12.64 -8.77 5.68
C ASN A 39 -11.40 -7.93 5.96
N ALA A 40 -10.37 -8.15 5.16
CA ALA A 40 -9.21 -7.28 5.04
C ALA A 40 -8.95 -6.98 3.57
N GLY A 41 -8.50 -5.77 3.27
CA GLY A 41 -8.07 -5.37 1.94
C GLY A 41 -6.80 -4.56 2.02
N ALA A 42 -5.92 -4.76 1.06
CA ALA A 42 -4.69 -4.00 0.92
C ALA A 42 -4.46 -3.59 -0.52
N ALA A 43 -4.06 -2.34 -0.72
CA ALA A 43 -3.64 -1.81 -2.01
C ALA A 43 -2.25 -1.20 -1.85
N PHE A 44 -1.32 -1.57 -2.72
CA PHE A 44 0.07 -1.11 -2.70
C PHE A 44 0.38 -0.42 -4.02
N CYS A 45 0.74 0.86 -3.98
CA CYS A 45 1.15 1.62 -5.16
C CYS A 45 2.65 1.93 -5.09
N ASP A 46 3.39 1.48 -6.07
CA ASP A 46 4.78 1.89 -6.27
C ASP A 46 4.80 3.30 -6.87
N MET A 47 5.23 4.26 -6.08
CA MET A 47 5.28 5.67 -6.47
C MET A 47 6.32 5.97 -7.55
N THR A 48 7.24 5.05 -7.80
CA THR A 48 8.28 5.21 -8.83
C THR A 48 7.77 4.78 -10.20
N THR A 49 7.03 3.66 -10.26
CA THR A 49 6.57 3.06 -11.51
C THR A 49 5.09 3.32 -11.81
N GLY A 50 4.29 3.64 -10.79
CA GLY A 50 2.84 3.74 -10.87
C GLY A 50 2.12 2.40 -10.89
N HIS A 51 2.83 1.29 -10.68
CA HIS A 51 2.24 -0.03 -10.60
C HIS A 51 1.46 -0.22 -9.29
N THR A 52 0.25 -0.73 -9.39
CA THR A 52 -0.64 -0.86 -8.23
C THR A 52 -1.09 -2.30 -8.08
N HIS A 53 -0.81 -2.89 -6.92
CA HIS A 53 -1.21 -4.24 -6.54
C HIS A 53 -2.34 -4.17 -5.52
N VAL A 54 -3.37 -4.99 -5.70
CA VAL A 54 -4.54 -5.01 -4.80
C VAL A 54 -4.90 -6.44 -4.46
N THR A 55 -5.22 -6.68 -3.21
CA THR A 55 -5.69 -7.98 -2.72
C THR A 55 -6.75 -7.80 -1.63
N ALA A 56 -7.53 -8.85 -1.39
CA ALA A 56 -8.51 -8.88 -0.31
C ALA A 56 -8.61 -10.29 0.27
N PHE A 57 -8.86 -10.34 1.56
CA PHE A 57 -8.96 -11.56 2.35
C PHE A 57 -10.25 -11.59 3.13
N SER A 58 -10.77 -12.77 3.41
CA SER A 58 -11.96 -13.00 4.25
C SER A 58 -11.70 -14.18 5.18
N GLY A 59 -12.42 -14.21 6.30
CA GLY A 59 -12.31 -15.29 7.27
C GLY A 59 -11.34 -15.03 8.41
N ASP A 60 -11.05 -16.06 9.19
CA ASP A 60 -10.29 -15.93 10.43
C ASP A 60 -8.82 -15.60 10.19
N ASP A 61 -8.24 -16.11 9.11
CA ASP A 61 -6.82 -15.94 8.76
C ASP A 61 -6.52 -14.61 8.01
N ARG A 62 -7.54 -13.76 7.81
CA ARG A 62 -7.40 -12.51 7.04
C ARG A 62 -6.30 -11.58 7.55
N ALA A 63 -6.13 -11.55 8.87
CA ALA A 63 -5.09 -10.71 9.49
C ALA A 63 -3.69 -11.25 9.18
N GLU A 64 -3.48 -12.56 9.29
CA GLU A 64 -2.20 -13.20 8.96
C GLU A 64 -1.82 -12.95 7.51
N HIS A 65 -2.77 -13.10 6.58
CA HIS A 65 -2.55 -12.81 5.18
C HIS A 65 -2.21 -11.35 4.92
N LEU A 66 -2.86 -10.43 5.63
CA LEU A 66 -2.53 -9.01 5.57
C LEU A 66 -1.09 -8.75 6.03
N TYR A 67 -0.65 -9.34 7.15
CA TYR A 67 0.72 -9.21 7.64
C TYR A 67 1.77 -9.75 6.64
N ASN A 68 1.47 -10.85 5.95
CA ASN A 68 2.34 -11.42 4.93
C ASN A 68 2.52 -10.45 3.75
N GLU A 69 1.45 -9.83 3.27
CA GLU A 69 1.56 -8.83 2.21
C GLU A 69 2.27 -7.55 2.67
N LEU A 70 2.01 -7.07 3.87
CA LEU A 70 2.72 -5.93 4.44
C LEU A 70 4.23 -6.20 4.55
N SER A 71 4.61 -7.42 4.96
CA SER A 71 6.03 -7.85 4.97
C SER A 71 6.64 -7.86 3.58
N ARG A 72 5.88 -8.33 2.59
CA ARG A 72 6.32 -8.46 1.20
C ARG A 72 6.60 -7.12 0.56
N PHE A 73 5.67 -6.18 0.68
CA PHE A 73 5.78 -4.86 0.06
C PHE A 73 6.55 -3.85 0.91
N SER A 74 6.60 -4.03 2.24
CA SER A 74 7.27 -3.14 3.18
C SER A 74 6.98 -1.66 2.89
N PRO A 75 5.72 -1.22 2.96
CA PRO A 75 5.35 0.14 2.56
C PRO A 75 6.02 1.19 3.44
N ALA A 76 6.39 2.31 2.83
CA ALA A 76 6.94 3.46 3.55
C ALA A 76 5.84 4.25 4.29
N GLU A 77 4.61 4.18 3.78
CA GLU A 77 3.47 4.90 4.34
C GLU A 77 2.17 4.13 4.11
N ALA A 78 1.26 4.18 5.07
CA ALA A 78 -0.03 3.49 5.01
C ALA A 78 -1.19 4.37 5.49
N VAL A 79 -2.27 4.37 4.73
CA VAL A 79 -3.55 5.00 5.08
C VAL A 79 -4.51 3.90 5.55
N LEU A 80 -4.99 4.01 6.78
CA LEU A 80 -5.76 2.97 7.45
C LEU A 80 -7.21 3.36 7.63
N SER A 81 -8.12 2.40 7.41
CA SER A 81 -9.52 2.53 7.86
C SER A 81 -9.58 2.63 9.39
N ALA A 82 -10.72 3.07 9.92
CA ALA A 82 -10.91 3.15 11.37
C ALA A 82 -10.63 1.80 12.06
N GLY A 83 -11.19 0.68 11.52
CA GLY A 83 -10.95 -0.64 12.08
C GLY A 83 -9.50 -1.10 12.02
N ALA A 84 -8.77 -0.74 10.96
CA ALA A 84 -7.34 -1.02 10.85
C ALA A 84 -6.52 -0.15 11.81
N TYR A 85 -6.87 1.13 11.95
CA TYR A 85 -6.15 2.07 12.82
C TYR A 85 -6.37 1.76 14.31
N ASP A 86 -7.58 1.33 14.68
CA ASP A 86 -7.93 0.97 16.06
C ASP A 86 -7.37 -0.42 16.45
N ASN A 87 -6.82 -1.18 15.50
CA ASN A 87 -6.06 -2.41 15.76
C ASN A 87 -4.62 -2.06 16.16
N GLY A 88 -4.36 -2.02 17.47
CA GLY A 88 -3.07 -1.63 18.03
C GLY A 88 -1.90 -2.51 17.56
N GLU A 89 -2.11 -3.83 17.43
CA GLU A 89 -1.09 -4.77 16.97
C GLU A 89 -0.65 -4.48 15.52
N LEU A 90 -1.62 -4.18 14.64
CA LEU A 90 -1.35 -3.81 13.26
C LEU A 90 -0.57 -2.49 13.17
N VAL A 91 -0.97 -1.49 13.94
CA VAL A 91 -0.30 -0.17 13.96
C VAL A 91 1.13 -0.30 14.51
N GLU A 92 1.33 -1.05 15.58
CA GLU A 92 2.66 -1.34 16.15
C GLU A 92 3.54 -2.07 15.13
N TYR A 93 3.00 -3.10 14.46
CA TYR A 93 3.71 -3.83 13.41
C TYR A 93 4.18 -2.91 12.28
N LEU A 94 3.29 -2.07 11.75
CA LEU A 94 3.63 -1.11 10.69
C LEU A 94 4.73 -0.15 11.13
N ARG A 95 4.61 0.45 12.32
CA ARG A 95 5.56 1.45 12.82
C ARG A 95 6.88 0.86 13.24
N ASP A 96 6.85 -0.17 14.06
CA ASP A 96 8.04 -0.68 14.75
C ASP A 96 8.79 -1.73 13.94
N LYS A 97 8.08 -2.58 13.19
CA LYS A 97 8.72 -3.62 12.37
C LYS A 97 9.02 -3.14 10.96
N LEU A 98 8.11 -2.40 10.32
CA LEU A 98 8.29 -1.96 8.96
C LEU A 98 8.78 -0.50 8.86
N SER A 99 8.82 0.25 9.96
CA SER A 99 9.13 1.69 9.99
C SER A 99 8.24 2.48 9.01
N CYS A 100 6.99 2.07 8.92
CA CYS A 100 5.97 2.63 8.04
C CYS A 100 5.31 3.84 8.74
N ALA A 101 5.18 4.96 8.05
CA ALA A 101 4.36 6.07 8.52
C ALA A 101 2.88 5.69 8.41
N VAL A 102 2.10 5.93 9.46
CA VAL A 102 0.70 5.50 9.53
C VAL A 102 -0.21 6.69 9.68
N GLU A 103 -1.18 6.83 8.78
CA GLU A 103 -2.22 7.85 8.81
C GLU A 103 -3.62 7.22 8.94
N ARG A 104 -4.49 7.84 9.75
CA ARG A 104 -5.90 7.47 9.84
C ARG A 104 -6.65 8.08 8.66
N GLY A 105 -7.27 7.23 7.85
CA GLY A 105 -7.92 7.63 6.60
C GLY A 105 -9.30 8.28 6.75
N GLU A 106 -9.79 8.47 7.97
CA GLU A 106 -11.09 9.11 8.29
C GLU A 106 -12.23 8.72 7.31
N ASN A 107 -12.70 9.66 6.50
CA ASN A 107 -13.83 9.50 5.58
C ASN A 107 -13.44 8.96 4.19
N ARG A 108 -12.19 8.53 3.98
CA ARG A 108 -11.71 8.05 2.66
C ARG A 108 -12.22 6.66 2.30
N PHE A 109 -12.78 5.91 3.26
CA PHE A 109 -13.25 4.54 3.08
C PHE A 109 -14.78 4.44 2.84
N GLU A 110 -15.36 5.38 2.08
CA GLU A 110 -16.74 5.30 1.63
C GLU A 110 -16.81 4.57 0.29
N LEU A 111 -17.55 3.45 0.22
CA LEU A 111 -17.50 2.52 -0.92
C LEU A 111 -17.82 3.18 -2.26
N LYS A 112 -18.88 3.99 -2.34
CA LYS A 112 -19.26 4.64 -3.61
C LYS A 112 -18.22 5.65 -4.07
N ALA A 113 -17.61 6.39 -3.14
CA ALA A 113 -16.53 7.33 -3.44
C ALA A 113 -15.28 6.58 -3.91
N CYS A 114 -14.92 5.48 -3.24
CA CYS A 114 -13.81 4.59 -3.62
C CYS A 114 -14.00 4.04 -5.03
N GLU A 115 -15.16 3.45 -5.32
CA GLU A 115 -15.47 2.91 -6.65
C GLU A 115 -15.41 3.97 -7.75
N LYS A 116 -15.94 5.17 -7.47
CA LYS A 116 -15.87 6.31 -8.40
C LYS A 116 -14.42 6.70 -8.69
N ALA A 117 -13.58 6.79 -7.65
CA ALA A 117 -12.16 7.12 -7.79
C ALA A 117 -11.41 6.07 -8.62
N ILE A 118 -11.68 4.78 -8.37
CA ILE A 118 -11.06 3.67 -9.11
C ILE A 118 -11.43 3.71 -10.60
N ARG A 119 -12.73 3.91 -10.92
CA ARG A 119 -13.18 4.04 -12.31
C ARG A 119 -12.57 5.25 -13.01
N ALA A 120 -12.45 6.36 -12.31
CA ALA A 120 -11.84 7.58 -12.87
C ALA A 120 -10.36 7.38 -13.18
N GLN A 121 -9.62 6.64 -12.33
CA GLN A 121 -8.18 6.42 -12.48
C GLN A 121 -7.85 5.32 -13.49
N PHE A 122 -8.52 4.16 -13.39
CA PHE A 122 -8.16 2.95 -14.13
C PHE A 122 -9.17 2.53 -15.22
N GLY A 123 -10.32 3.18 -15.27
CA GLY A 123 -11.40 2.83 -16.19
C GLY A 123 -12.28 1.66 -15.72
N GLU A 124 -13.37 1.43 -16.44
CA GLU A 124 -14.39 0.44 -16.08
C GLU A 124 -13.88 -1.00 -16.19
N GLU A 125 -13.05 -1.30 -17.17
CA GLU A 125 -12.49 -2.63 -17.40
C GLU A 125 -11.64 -3.11 -16.21
N ARG A 126 -10.73 -2.24 -15.73
CA ARG A 126 -9.88 -2.55 -14.58
C ARG A 126 -10.69 -2.61 -13.29
N PHE A 127 -11.67 -1.72 -13.12
CA PHE A 127 -12.58 -1.80 -12.00
C PHE A 127 -13.37 -3.13 -11.97
N ALA A 128 -13.81 -3.63 -13.11
CA ALA A 128 -14.55 -4.88 -13.21
C ALA A 128 -13.70 -6.13 -12.85
N SER A 129 -12.37 -6.02 -12.83
CA SER A 129 -11.47 -7.09 -12.39
C SER A 129 -11.40 -7.25 -10.86
N LEU A 130 -11.87 -6.25 -10.10
CA LEU A 130 -11.91 -6.35 -8.65
C LEU A 130 -13.05 -7.25 -8.16
N PRO A 131 -12.89 -7.94 -7.01
CA PRO A 131 -13.89 -8.86 -6.49
C PRO A 131 -15.15 -8.10 -6.04
N ARG A 132 -16.30 -8.49 -6.56
CA ARG A 132 -17.60 -7.90 -6.19
C ARG A 132 -18.13 -8.41 -4.85
N ASN A 133 -17.72 -9.62 -4.45
CA ASN A 133 -18.13 -10.28 -3.22
C ASN A 133 -17.31 -9.83 -1.99
N ASN A 134 -16.20 -9.13 -2.19
CA ASN A 134 -15.39 -8.57 -1.11
C ASN A 134 -15.02 -7.11 -1.41
N PRO A 135 -15.76 -6.13 -0.86
CA PRO A 135 -15.51 -4.72 -1.13
C PRO A 135 -14.21 -4.19 -0.49
N ALA A 136 -13.55 -4.97 0.36
CA ALA A 136 -12.32 -4.54 1.05
C ALA A 136 -11.20 -4.13 0.06
N ALA A 137 -11.10 -4.81 -1.10
CA ALA A 137 -10.17 -4.43 -2.16
C ALA A 137 -10.46 -3.01 -2.70
N SER A 138 -11.73 -2.73 -3.02
CA SER A 138 -12.14 -1.42 -3.54
C SER A 138 -12.01 -0.32 -2.47
N LEU A 139 -12.29 -0.63 -1.21
CA LEU A 139 -12.14 0.31 -0.10
C LEU A 139 -10.67 0.68 0.12
N ALA A 140 -9.78 -0.31 0.16
CA ALA A 140 -8.34 -0.09 0.32
C ALA A 140 -7.75 0.73 -0.84
N LEU A 141 -8.07 0.35 -2.09
CA LEU A 141 -7.57 1.05 -3.28
C LEU A 141 -8.13 2.46 -3.41
N GLY A 142 -9.44 2.63 -3.23
CA GLY A 142 -10.08 3.94 -3.37
C GLY A 142 -9.62 4.95 -2.32
N ALA A 143 -9.42 4.50 -1.08
CA ALA A 143 -8.87 5.34 -0.01
C ALA A 143 -7.42 5.75 -0.31
N LEU A 144 -6.59 4.83 -0.84
CA LEU A 144 -5.23 5.15 -1.28
C LEU A 144 -5.22 6.19 -2.39
N LEU A 145 -6.08 6.04 -3.41
CA LEU A 145 -6.20 7.02 -4.50
C LEU A 145 -6.64 8.39 -3.99
N SER A 146 -7.63 8.45 -3.10
CA SER A 146 -8.07 9.69 -2.47
C SER A 146 -6.93 10.39 -1.74
N TYR A 147 -6.17 9.62 -0.96
CA TYR A 147 -4.99 10.11 -0.26
C TYR A 147 -3.93 10.67 -1.23
N LEU A 148 -3.63 9.94 -2.29
CA LEU A 148 -2.68 10.38 -3.32
C LEU A 148 -3.13 11.67 -4.00
N HIS A 149 -4.41 11.80 -4.36
CA HIS A 149 -4.95 13.03 -4.95
C HIS A 149 -4.87 14.25 -4.01
N GLU A 150 -5.02 14.04 -2.70
CA GLU A 150 -4.93 15.11 -1.72
C GLU A 150 -3.49 15.55 -1.46
N THR A 151 -2.55 14.60 -1.37
CA THR A 151 -1.15 14.85 -1.02
C THR A 151 -0.29 15.21 -2.24
N GLN A 152 -0.55 14.53 -3.38
CA GLN A 152 0.14 14.78 -4.64
C GLN A 152 -0.74 15.69 -5.49
N LYS A 153 -0.56 17.01 -5.42
CA LYS A 153 -1.23 17.97 -6.32
C LYS A 153 -0.65 17.94 -7.76
N THR A 154 0.09 16.89 -8.10
CA THR A 154 0.66 16.64 -9.42
C THR A 154 -0.18 15.62 -10.18
N ASP A 155 0.02 15.56 -11.48
CA ASP A 155 -0.65 14.59 -12.35
C ASP A 155 -0.31 13.15 -11.94
N LEU A 156 -1.33 12.39 -11.55
CA LEU A 156 -1.24 10.95 -11.22
C LEU A 156 -1.51 10.06 -12.45
N SER A 157 -1.50 10.61 -13.65
CA SER A 157 -1.79 9.88 -14.90
C SER A 157 -0.79 8.77 -15.20
N TYR A 158 0.38 8.76 -14.54
CA TYR A 158 1.35 7.69 -14.65
C TYR A 158 0.94 6.41 -13.88
N ILE A 159 0.01 6.52 -12.93
CA ILE A 159 -0.55 5.35 -12.21
C ILE A 159 -1.62 4.73 -13.10
N LYS A 160 -1.22 3.76 -13.95
CA LYS A 160 -2.10 3.16 -14.97
C LYS A 160 -2.29 1.66 -14.78
N ASP A 161 -1.34 1.01 -14.12
CA ASP A 161 -1.33 -0.43 -14.00
C ASP A 161 -1.97 -0.85 -12.68
N LEU A 162 -3.04 -1.64 -12.79
CA LEU A 162 -3.77 -2.21 -11.68
C LEU A 162 -3.78 -3.73 -11.81
N GLU A 163 -3.24 -4.41 -10.83
CA GLU A 163 -3.25 -5.87 -10.72
C GLU A 163 -4.01 -6.28 -9.46
N TYR A 164 -5.17 -6.93 -9.64
CA TYR A 164 -5.81 -7.68 -8.56
C TYR A 164 -5.29 -9.11 -8.55
N TYR A 165 -4.90 -9.61 -7.37
CA TYR A 165 -4.47 -10.98 -7.20
C TYR A 165 -5.11 -11.62 -5.96
N GLU A 166 -5.38 -12.91 -6.06
CA GLU A 166 -5.88 -13.72 -4.95
C GLU A 166 -4.72 -14.44 -4.25
N GLN A 167 -4.95 -14.76 -2.99
CA GLN A 167 -4.02 -15.54 -2.19
C GLN A 167 -3.70 -16.91 -2.83
N GLY A 168 -2.48 -17.39 -2.64
CA GLY A 168 -2.03 -18.67 -3.19
C GLY A 168 -1.35 -18.60 -4.55
N ARG A 169 -1.32 -17.42 -5.20
CA ARG A 169 -0.59 -17.21 -6.45
C ARG A 169 0.92 -17.09 -6.25
N PHE A 170 1.35 -16.78 -5.02
CA PHE A 170 2.76 -16.66 -4.63
C PHE A 170 3.01 -17.48 -3.37
N MET A 171 4.24 -18.01 -3.25
CA MET A 171 4.68 -18.68 -2.03
C MET A 171 4.77 -17.66 -0.88
N GLU A 172 4.00 -17.90 0.18
CA GLU A 172 4.01 -17.04 1.38
C GLU A 172 5.29 -17.31 2.17
N LEU A 173 6.12 -16.28 2.30
CA LEU A 173 7.29 -16.30 3.15
C LEU A 173 7.18 -15.16 4.15
N ASP A 174 7.12 -15.50 5.42
CA ASP A 174 7.14 -14.51 6.48
C ASP A 174 8.46 -13.71 6.51
N LEU A 175 8.49 -12.63 7.27
CA LEU A 175 9.66 -11.75 7.35
C LEU A 175 10.91 -12.51 7.83
N SER A 176 10.73 -13.46 8.77
CA SER A 176 11.81 -14.27 9.31
C SER A 176 12.32 -15.25 8.28
N ALA A 177 11.44 -15.92 7.54
CA ALA A 177 11.81 -16.84 6.48
C ALA A 177 12.54 -16.13 5.34
N ARG A 178 12.06 -14.97 4.92
CA ARG A 178 12.72 -14.14 3.88
C ARG A 178 14.12 -13.72 4.28
N ARG A 179 14.30 -13.32 5.56
CA ARG A 179 15.61 -12.95 6.11
C ARG A 179 16.52 -14.15 6.24
N ASN A 180 16.03 -15.27 6.77
CA ASN A 180 16.81 -16.49 6.97
C ASN A 180 17.26 -17.13 5.65
N LEU A 181 16.45 -16.98 4.58
CA LEU A 181 16.80 -17.44 3.24
C LEU A 181 17.68 -16.44 2.47
N GLU A 182 18.00 -15.29 3.07
CA GLU A 182 18.79 -14.22 2.41
C GLU A 182 18.27 -13.85 1.02
N LEU A 183 16.93 -13.82 0.86
CA LEU A 183 16.32 -13.63 -0.45
C LEU A 183 16.63 -12.26 -1.06
N THR A 184 16.58 -11.21 -0.25
CA THR A 184 16.71 -9.83 -0.71
C THR A 184 17.99 -9.14 -0.25
N GLU A 185 18.56 -9.60 0.86
CA GLU A 185 19.80 -9.05 1.43
C GLU A 185 20.52 -10.11 2.27
N THR A 186 21.83 -10.02 2.39
CA THR A 186 22.63 -10.94 3.20
C THR A 186 22.47 -10.64 4.69
N ILE A 187 22.50 -11.69 5.54
CA ILE A 187 22.36 -11.56 7.01
C ILE A 187 23.50 -10.73 7.60
N ARG A 188 24.73 -10.88 7.09
CA ARG A 188 25.93 -10.24 7.65
C ARG A 188 26.11 -8.80 7.22
N ALA A 189 25.98 -8.52 5.93
CA ALA A 189 26.31 -7.21 5.36
C ALA A 189 25.10 -6.35 5.09
N LYS A 190 23.88 -6.91 5.11
CA LYS A 190 22.63 -6.28 4.67
C LYS A 190 22.76 -5.70 3.26
N GLU A 191 23.48 -6.39 2.39
CA GLU A 191 23.70 -6.02 1.00
C GLU A 191 22.86 -6.89 0.07
N LYS A 192 22.38 -6.31 -1.04
CA LYS A 192 21.67 -7.06 -2.08
C LYS A 192 22.59 -8.05 -2.79
N ARG A 193 23.85 -7.66 -2.99
CA ARG A 193 24.86 -8.50 -3.66
C ARG A 193 25.16 -9.73 -2.81
N GLY A 194 24.92 -10.89 -3.38
CA GLY A 194 25.09 -12.18 -2.69
C GLY A 194 23.82 -12.71 -2.01
N SER A 195 22.68 -12.02 -2.13
CA SER A 195 21.37 -12.59 -1.79
C SER A 195 20.87 -13.54 -2.88
N LEU A 196 19.87 -14.36 -2.56
CA LEU A 196 19.36 -15.39 -3.48
C LEU A 196 18.71 -14.80 -4.75
N LEU A 197 18.14 -13.60 -4.67
CA LEU A 197 17.46 -12.92 -5.77
C LEU A 197 18.32 -11.84 -6.47
N TRP A 198 19.63 -11.79 -6.20
CA TRP A 198 20.58 -10.88 -6.83
C TRP A 198 21.01 -11.37 -8.21
#